data_137015a0e67a47873c9a02a3ba458ed4
#
_entry.id   137015a0e67a47873c9a02a3ba458ed4
#
_cell.length_a   1.000
_cell.length_b   1.000
_cell.length_c   1.000
_cell.angle_alpha   90.00
_cell.angle_beta   90.00
_cell.angle_gamma   90.00
#
_symmetry.space_group_name_H-M   'P 1'
#
loop_
_entity.id
_entity.type
_entity.pdbx_description
1 polymer ?
#
loop_
_entity_poly.entity_id
_entity_poly.type
_entity_poly.pdbx_seq_one_letter_code
_entity_poly.pdbx_strand_id
1 'polypeptide(L)'
;MCILRAIAFFFLTQIVLAQQPTPILPDPKLTPGDTFDVTAEDVCVPGYAKKVRAVPAWLKRQAYAEYGITQYKTGDYEVDHLIPLSLGGSNSIRNLWPQSSQTLPWNSLCERRA
;
A
#
# COMPACT_ATOMS: atom_id res chain seq x y z
N MET A 1 64.94 0.94 21.36
CA MET A 1 64.09 0.11 20.49
C MET A 1 62.64 0.55 20.69
N CYS A 2 62.14 1.42 19.84
CA CYS A 2 60.74 1.84 19.87
C CYS A 2 59.96 0.98 18.87
N ILE A 3 59.06 0.13 19.38
CA ILE A 3 58.13 -0.64 18.53
C ILE A 3 56.87 0.17 18.36
N LEU A 4 56.71 0.81 17.19
CA LEU A 4 55.49 1.52 16.77
C LEU A 4 54.46 0.45 16.42
N ARG A 5 53.46 0.25 17.28
CA ARG A 5 52.27 -0.55 16.96
C ARG A 5 51.28 0.35 16.16
N ALA A 6 51.26 0.14 14.86
CA ALA A 6 50.22 0.71 14.01
C ALA A 6 48.91 -0.06 14.26
N ILE A 7 47.95 0.59 14.90
CA ILE A 7 46.59 0.09 15.04
C ILE A 7 45.84 0.49 13.76
N ALA A 8 45.64 -0.46 12.86
CA ALA A 8 44.78 -0.26 11.69
C ALA A 8 43.32 -0.29 12.13
N PHE A 9 42.66 0.88 12.15
CA PHE A 9 41.23 0.97 12.33
C PHE A 9 40.54 0.53 11.04
N PHE A 10 40.03 -0.69 11.02
CA PHE A 10 39.11 -1.13 9.98
C PHE A 10 37.76 -0.46 10.21
N PHE A 11 37.46 0.58 9.47
CA PHE A 11 36.08 1.10 9.35
C PHE A 11 35.23 0.12 8.53
N LEU A 12 34.48 -0.75 9.21
CA LEU A 12 33.41 -1.49 8.56
C LEU A 12 32.29 -0.49 8.20
N THR A 13 32.28 -0.04 6.97
CA THR A 13 31.10 0.64 6.41
C THR A 13 29.98 -0.38 6.30
N GLN A 14 29.03 -0.32 7.22
CA GLN A 14 27.81 -1.10 7.12
C GLN A 14 26.95 -0.49 6.00
N ILE A 15 26.87 -1.18 4.88
CA ILE A 15 25.94 -0.87 3.82
C ILE A 15 24.55 -1.23 4.35
N VAL A 16 23.79 -0.23 4.80
CA VAL A 16 22.36 -0.39 5.09
C VAL A 16 21.67 -0.57 3.74
N LEU A 17 21.42 -1.81 3.37
CA LEU A 17 20.56 -2.13 2.24
C LEU A 17 19.16 -1.62 2.59
N ALA A 18 18.70 -0.59 1.89
CA ALA A 18 17.33 -0.13 1.98
C ALA A 18 16.42 -1.30 1.58
N GLN A 19 15.69 -1.85 2.56
CA GLN A 19 14.72 -2.89 2.29
C GLN A 19 13.60 -2.30 1.43
N GLN A 20 13.42 -2.87 0.25
CA GLN A 20 12.28 -2.56 -0.61
C GLN A 20 11.01 -3.07 0.07
N PRO A 21 9.89 -2.32 0.00
CA PRO A 21 8.63 -2.80 0.54
C PRO A 21 8.24 -4.12 -0.15
N THR A 22 7.93 -5.14 0.65
CA THR A 22 7.52 -6.44 0.13
C THR A 22 6.14 -6.33 -0.51
N PRO A 23 5.91 -6.99 -1.66
CA PRO A 23 4.57 -7.10 -2.23
C PRO A 23 3.60 -7.72 -1.21
N ILE A 24 2.45 -7.07 -1.04
CA ILE A 24 1.35 -7.55 -0.18
C ILE A 24 0.19 -7.90 -1.09
N LEU A 25 -0.46 -9.01 -0.82
CA LEU A 25 -1.73 -9.39 -1.44
C LEU A 25 -2.87 -9.22 -0.44
N PRO A 26 -4.09 -8.96 -0.89
CA PRO A 26 -5.24 -8.90 0.00
C PRO A 26 -5.42 -10.20 0.77
N ASP A 27 -5.50 -10.12 2.10
CA ASP A 27 -5.82 -11.26 2.94
C ASP A 27 -7.34 -11.36 3.10
N PRO A 28 -7.99 -12.45 2.69
CA PRO A 28 -9.45 -12.58 2.79
C PRO A 28 -10.00 -12.55 4.20
N LYS A 29 -9.17 -12.73 5.23
CA LYS A 29 -9.57 -12.58 6.63
C LYS A 29 -9.62 -11.11 7.06
N LEU A 30 -8.69 -10.29 6.57
CA LEU A 30 -8.60 -8.86 6.87
C LEU A 30 -9.44 -8.04 5.90
N THR A 31 -9.38 -8.39 4.62
CA THR A 31 -10.04 -7.68 3.53
C THR A 31 -10.92 -8.66 2.73
N PRO A 32 -12.05 -9.11 3.30
CA PRO A 32 -12.96 -10.02 2.61
C PRO A 32 -13.72 -9.35 1.45
N GLY A 33 -13.68 -8.06 1.34
CA GLY A 33 -14.50 -7.25 0.46
C GLY A 33 -15.75 -6.73 1.17
N ASP A 34 -16.21 -5.56 0.75
CA ASP A 34 -17.43 -4.94 1.25
C ASP A 34 -17.97 -3.96 0.20
N THR A 35 -19.29 -3.81 0.12
CA THR A 35 -19.95 -2.97 -0.86
C THR A 35 -20.92 -2.00 -0.19
N PHE A 36 -21.17 -0.88 -0.85
CA PHE A 36 -22.35 -0.06 -0.57
C PHE A 36 -23.62 -0.78 -1.05
N ASP A 37 -24.75 -0.44 -0.46
CA ASP A 37 -26.05 -0.88 -0.96
C ASP A 37 -26.47 0.06 -2.12
N VAL A 38 -25.99 -0.27 -3.31
CA VAL A 38 -26.19 0.53 -4.53
C VAL A 38 -26.55 -0.36 -5.71
N THR A 39 -27.24 0.21 -6.68
CA THR A 39 -27.63 -0.46 -7.92
C THR A 39 -26.58 -0.29 -9.02
N ALA A 40 -26.73 -1.03 -10.12
CA ALA A 40 -25.89 -0.85 -11.30
C ALA A 40 -26.08 0.57 -11.91
N GLU A 41 -27.28 1.09 -11.86
CA GLU A 41 -27.61 2.43 -12.35
C GLU A 41 -26.88 3.50 -11.54
N ASP A 42 -26.79 3.34 -10.22
CA ASP A 42 -26.08 4.27 -9.33
C ASP A 42 -24.59 4.36 -9.68
N VAL A 43 -23.92 3.21 -9.83
CA VAL A 43 -22.47 3.17 -10.11
C VAL A 43 -22.12 3.60 -11.54
N CYS A 44 -23.07 3.52 -12.48
CA CYS A 44 -22.87 3.94 -13.86
C CYS A 44 -22.94 5.47 -14.05
N VAL A 45 -23.30 6.23 -13.00
CA VAL A 45 -23.29 7.70 -13.07
C VAL A 45 -21.85 8.21 -13.24
N PRO A 46 -21.54 9.02 -14.26
CA PRO A 46 -20.21 9.59 -14.45
C PRO A 46 -19.71 10.30 -13.19
N GLY A 47 -18.48 9.97 -12.74
CA GLY A 47 -17.88 10.55 -11.55
C GLY A 47 -18.31 9.91 -10.22
N TYR A 48 -19.14 8.88 -10.23
CA TYR A 48 -19.60 8.18 -9.02
C TYR A 48 -18.44 7.81 -8.08
N ALA A 49 -17.43 7.07 -8.57
CA ALA A 49 -16.31 6.63 -7.76
C ALA A 49 -15.55 7.79 -7.07
N LYS A 50 -15.40 8.92 -7.77
CA LYS A 50 -14.77 10.13 -7.21
C LYS A 50 -15.64 10.74 -6.10
N LYS A 51 -16.96 10.77 -6.30
CA LYS A 51 -17.94 11.35 -5.37
C LYS A 51 -18.00 10.57 -4.06
N VAL A 52 -17.96 9.23 -4.12
CA VAL A 52 -18.12 8.37 -2.92
C VAL A 52 -16.81 8.04 -2.21
N ARG A 53 -15.65 8.34 -2.81
CA ARG A 53 -14.34 8.09 -2.21
C ARG A 53 -14.17 8.87 -0.91
N ALA A 54 -14.00 8.15 0.20
CA ALA A 54 -13.81 8.71 1.53
C ALA A 54 -12.91 7.80 2.37
N VAL A 55 -11.58 7.92 2.17
CA VAL A 55 -10.58 7.16 2.93
C VAL A 55 -9.67 8.14 3.67
N PRO A 56 -10.08 8.57 4.88
CA PRO A 56 -9.31 9.53 5.66
C PRO A 56 -8.00 8.92 6.17
N ALA A 57 -7.06 9.77 6.57
CA ALA A 57 -5.72 9.35 6.98
C ALA A 57 -5.71 8.34 8.15
N TRP A 58 -6.64 8.46 9.09
CA TRP A 58 -6.75 7.52 10.21
C TRP A 58 -7.12 6.11 9.75
N LEU A 59 -8.01 6.00 8.74
CA LEU A 59 -8.44 4.72 8.18
C LEU A 59 -7.31 4.06 7.38
N LYS A 60 -6.51 4.86 6.66
CA LYS A 60 -5.29 4.37 5.99
C LYS A 60 -4.30 3.79 7.00
N ARG A 61 -4.07 4.48 8.12
CA ARG A 61 -3.20 3.97 9.20
C ARG A 61 -3.74 2.68 9.81
N GLN A 62 -5.06 2.56 9.98
CA GLN A 62 -5.68 1.33 10.46
C GLN A 62 -5.43 0.18 9.47
N ALA A 63 -5.64 0.39 8.17
CA ALA A 63 -5.36 -0.63 7.15
C ALA A 63 -3.89 -1.11 7.22
N TYR A 64 -2.93 -0.19 7.35
CA TYR A 64 -1.53 -0.55 7.53
C TYR A 64 -1.30 -1.39 8.80
N ALA A 65 -1.87 -0.97 9.92
CA ALA A 65 -1.72 -1.67 11.20
C ALA A 65 -2.30 -3.09 11.16
N GLU A 66 -3.46 -3.31 10.54
CA GLU A 66 -4.08 -4.62 10.39
C GLU A 66 -3.21 -5.59 9.57
N TYR A 67 -2.46 -5.07 8.61
CA TYR A 67 -1.49 -5.83 7.82
C TYR A 67 -0.08 -5.91 8.44
N GLY A 68 0.08 -5.45 9.69
CA GLY A 68 1.35 -5.48 10.41
C GLY A 68 2.41 -4.51 9.87
N ILE A 69 2.02 -3.52 9.07
CA ILE A 69 2.93 -2.50 8.54
C ILE A 69 3.07 -1.40 9.58
N THR A 70 4.16 -1.44 10.36
CA THR A 70 4.45 -0.47 11.42
C THR A 70 5.54 0.53 11.03
N GLN A 71 6.35 0.20 10.03
CA GLN A 71 7.48 1.00 9.55
C GLN A 71 7.37 1.15 8.04
N TYR A 72 7.20 2.37 7.55
CA TYR A 72 7.12 2.66 6.12
C TYR A 72 7.49 4.12 5.85
N LYS A 73 7.93 4.39 4.63
CA LYS A 73 8.14 5.76 4.12
C LYS A 73 6.95 6.18 3.28
N THR A 74 6.75 7.47 3.13
CA THR A 74 5.76 8.01 2.21
C THR A 74 6.00 7.47 0.79
N GLY A 75 4.97 6.87 0.19
CA GLY A 75 5.05 6.28 -1.13
C GLY A 75 5.40 4.79 -1.18
N ASP A 76 5.74 4.14 -0.06
CA ASP A 76 5.99 2.69 -0.03
C ASP A 76 4.72 1.88 -0.28
N TYR A 77 3.59 2.36 0.24
CA TYR A 77 2.28 1.73 0.14
C TYR A 77 1.19 2.74 -0.20
N GLU A 78 0.19 2.26 -0.90
CA GLU A 78 -1.06 2.97 -1.14
C GLU A 78 -2.23 2.11 -0.66
N VAL A 79 -3.24 2.72 -0.04
CA VAL A 79 -4.46 1.99 0.35
C VAL A 79 -5.39 1.92 -0.84
N ASP A 80 -5.68 0.71 -1.28
CA ASP A 80 -6.56 0.44 -2.39
C ASP A 80 -7.82 -0.32 -1.95
N HIS A 81 -8.86 -0.30 -2.80
CA HIS A 81 -10.12 -0.99 -2.62
C HIS A 81 -10.07 -2.37 -3.29
N LEU A 82 -10.35 -3.43 -2.55
CA LEU A 82 -10.44 -4.79 -3.11
C LEU A 82 -11.57 -4.88 -4.15
N ILE A 83 -12.74 -4.40 -3.79
CA ILE A 83 -13.84 -4.18 -4.72
C ILE A 83 -13.80 -2.69 -5.11
N PRO A 84 -13.54 -2.37 -6.38
CA PRO A 84 -13.44 -0.98 -6.82
C PRO A 84 -14.70 -0.16 -6.52
N LEU A 85 -14.53 1.12 -6.19
CA LEU A 85 -15.67 2.02 -5.98
C LEU A 85 -16.60 2.08 -7.20
N SER A 86 -16.06 2.00 -8.41
CA SER A 86 -16.82 1.95 -9.67
C SER A 86 -17.70 0.71 -9.82
N LEU A 87 -17.48 -0.31 -9.00
CA LEU A 87 -18.30 -1.53 -8.93
C LEU A 87 -19.13 -1.58 -7.64
N GLY A 88 -19.28 -0.46 -6.94
CA GLY A 88 -20.04 -0.37 -5.70
C GLY A 88 -19.25 -0.76 -4.44
N GLY A 89 -17.93 -0.96 -4.53
CA GLY A 89 -17.09 -1.21 -3.36
C GLY A 89 -17.22 -0.10 -2.33
N SER A 90 -17.20 -0.44 -1.04
CA SER A 90 -17.33 0.52 0.05
C SER A 90 -15.97 1.07 0.51
N ASN A 91 -16.00 2.13 1.35
CA ASN A 91 -14.82 2.64 2.04
C ASN A 91 -14.59 1.95 3.41
N SER A 92 -15.25 0.82 3.66
CA SER A 92 -15.05 0.03 4.87
C SER A 92 -13.63 -0.52 4.95
N ILE A 93 -13.08 -0.63 6.16
CA ILE A 93 -11.79 -1.31 6.40
C ILE A 93 -11.79 -2.74 5.82
N ARG A 94 -12.93 -3.40 5.77
CA ARG A 94 -13.10 -4.73 5.19
C ARG A 94 -12.91 -4.79 3.67
N ASN A 95 -12.85 -3.64 3.00
CA ASN A 95 -12.65 -3.50 1.57
C ASN A 95 -11.33 -2.80 1.23
N LEU A 96 -10.54 -2.44 2.23
CA LEU A 96 -9.30 -1.69 2.06
C LEU A 96 -8.08 -2.56 2.38
N TRP A 97 -7.03 -2.43 1.58
CA TRP A 97 -5.77 -3.13 1.81
C TRP A 97 -4.58 -2.28 1.37
N PRO A 98 -3.40 -2.46 1.99
CA PRO A 98 -2.21 -1.73 1.61
C PRO A 98 -1.55 -2.38 0.40
N GLN A 99 -1.57 -1.72 -0.74
CA GLN A 99 -0.83 -2.13 -1.94
C GLN A 99 0.57 -1.54 -1.90
N SER A 100 1.61 -2.37 -2.08
CA SER A 100 2.98 -1.89 -2.22
C SER A 100 3.16 -1.14 -3.54
N SER A 101 3.81 0.02 -3.51
CA SER A 101 4.15 0.78 -4.72
C SER A 101 5.11 0.02 -5.65
N GLN A 102 5.82 -0.97 -5.12
CA GLN A 102 6.71 -1.85 -5.87
C GLN A 102 5.97 -3.02 -6.54
N THR A 103 4.69 -3.21 -6.23
CA THR A 103 3.92 -4.31 -6.78
C THR A 103 3.36 -3.94 -8.14
N LEU A 104 4.03 -4.43 -9.11
CA LEU A 104 3.57 -4.97 -10.38
C LEU A 104 3.58 -4.05 -11.59
N PRO A 105 4.19 -4.56 -12.65
CA PRO A 105 4.16 -3.94 -13.98
C PRO A 105 2.74 -3.83 -14.58
N TRP A 106 1.69 -4.34 -13.92
CA TRP A 106 0.33 -4.24 -14.44
C TRP A 106 -0.30 -2.85 -14.28
N ASN A 107 0.09 -2.07 -13.26
CA ASN A 107 -0.34 -0.67 -13.16
C ASN A 107 0.22 0.14 -14.35
N SER A 108 1.45 -0.15 -14.77
CA SER A 108 2.04 0.45 -15.96
C SER A 108 1.41 -0.04 -17.27
N LEU A 109 0.71 -1.18 -17.25
CA LEU A 109 -0.01 -1.70 -18.43
C LEU A 109 -1.40 -1.07 -18.59
N CYS A 110 -2.06 -0.71 -17.48
CA CYS A 110 -3.34 -0.02 -17.54
C CYS A 110 -3.19 1.46 -17.92
N GLU A 111 -2.17 2.14 -17.41
CA GLU A 111 -1.90 3.55 -17.76
C GLU A 111 -1.51 3.77 -19.24
N ARG A 112 -0.93 2.75 -19.91
CA ARG A 112 -0.57 2.85 -21.33
C ARG A 112 -1.74 2.65 -22.30
N ARG A 113 -2.93 2.34 -21.83
CA ARG A 113 -4.13 2.12 -22.65
C ARG A 113 -5.23 3.17 -22.44
N ALA A 114 -4.94 4.16 -21.61
CA ALA A 114 -5.84 5.30 -21.41
C ALA A 114 -5.52 6.41 -22.41
#